data_9233ef71217e338e96d98a5e4fe7e4d4
#
_entry.id   9233ef71217e338e96d98a5e4fe7e4d4
#
_cell.length_a   1.000
_cell.length_b   1.000
_cell.length_c   1.000
_cell.angle_alpha   90.00
_cell.angle_beta   90.00
_cell.angle_gamma   90.00
#
_symmetry.space_group_name_H-M   'P 1'
#
loop_
_entity.id
_entity.type
_entity.pdbx_description
1 polymer ?
#
loop_
_entity_poly.entity_id
_entity_poly.type
_entity_poly.pdbx_seq_one_letter_code
_entity_poly.pdbx_strand_id
1 'polypeptide(L)'
;MAVMLLAHKWRWIDRVSPMAVLYVIGLLVANLTSWIGEGNLLALNNTIGNVCIPLAIPLMLISCSLSHWSTGKALKAFLSGLLSVLIVILAGFFLFRGQYDTHQFAQVSAVAVGIYTGGIPNMGAIAQGVGMDQETYLYVTSYDLIITGLYLVFVICFGKPVFRKLLPTPTSIQAETQKTPAPLPTEKQGGRMDELGIPLALTLLIAAISYFISTLLPDSLSTPILILILTTLSIGASFLPFVRKINRRAEQENRQAKSFTLGLYFVYLFCFTIANACDVLQMDLVGSLNILWYILFIIFGSLLLQILFSRLLKLDSDSTMVTSVALINSPPFVPLVAALLNNKELIILGITIGLLGYMLGNYLGLGIFYLLANS
;
A
#
# COMPACT_ATOMS: atom_id res chain seq x y z
N MET A 1 -20.36 -1.54 -0.22
CA MET A 1 -21.16 -0.31 -0.29
C MET A 1 -21.87 0.01 1.03
N ALA A 2 -22.65 -0.90 1.63
CA ALA A 2 -23.29 -0.67 2.94
C ALA A 2 -22.31 -0.37 4.08
N VAL A 3 -21.20 -1.11 4.18
CA VAL A 3 -20.15 -0.88 5.20
C VAL A 3 -19.47 0.48 5.02
N MET A 4 -19.31 0.96 3.79
CA MET A 4 -18.73 2.29 3.51
C MET A 4 -19.69 3.43 3.87
N LEU A 5 -21.01 3.21 3.67
CA LEU A 5 -22.04 4.15 4.15
C LEU A 5 -22.15 4.15 5.68
N LEU A 6 -21.92 2.98 6.31
CA LEU A 6 -21.88 2.85 7.76
C LEU A 6 -20.55 3.40 8.36
N ALA A 7 -19.42 3.30 7.66
CA ALA A 7 -18.16 3.90 8.07
C ALA A 7 -18.30 5.41 8.28
N HIS A 8 -18.99 6.08 7.37
CA HIS A 8 -19.28 7.52 7.51
C HIS A 8 -20.18 7.86 8.73
N LYS A 9 -20.96 6.91 9.21
CA LYS A 9 -21.87 7.09 10.35
C LYS A 9 -21.21 6.68 11.69
N TRP A 10 -20.20 5.83 11.67
CA TRP A 10 -19.57 5.27 12.85
C TRP A 10 -18.08 5.64 12.92
N ARG A 11 -17.77 6.70 13.62
CA ARG A 11 -16.42 7.29 13.80
C ARG A 11 -15.32 6.30 14.27
N TRP A 12 -15.68 5.13 14.82
CA TRP A 12 -14.70 4.12 15.21
C TRP A 12 -14.17 3.31 14.02
N ILE A 13 -14.94 3.17 12.93
CA ILE A 13 -14.51 2.48 11.69
C ILE A 13 -13.40 3.29 11.01
N ASP A 14 -13.46 4.62 11.05
CA ASP A 14 -12.38 5.48 10.54
C ASP A 14 -11.08 5.33 11.35
N ARG A 15 -11.20 4.90 12.63
CA ARG A 15 -10.04 4.62 13.50
C ARG A 15 -9.43 3.23 13.27
N VAL A 16 -10.24 2.26 12.83
CA VAL A 16 -9.85 0.87 12.59
C VAL A 16 -9.75 0.70 11.11
N SER A 17 -9.01 1.16 10.29
CA SER A 17 -8.88 0.93 8.83
C SER A 17 -10.11 0.26 8.17
N PRO A 18 -10.80 0.91 7.22
CA PRO A 18 -11.94 0.33 6.49
C PRO A 18 -11.60 -1.01 5.79
N MET A 19 -10.33 -1.20 5.39
CA MET A 19 -9.84 -2.45 4.81
C MET A 19 -9.90 -3.60 5.82
N ALA A 20 -9.44 -3.36 7.06
CA ALA A 20 -9.48 -4.36 8.11
C ALA A 20 -10.91 -4.83 8.40
N VAL A 21 -11.84 -3.89 8.46
CA VAL A 21 -13.27 -4.20 8.69
C VAL A 21 -13.83 -5.05 7.55
N LEU A 22 -13.57 -4.68 6.28
CA LEU A 22 -14.04 -5.43 5.12
C LEU A 22 -13.41 -6.82 5.03
N TYR A 23 -12.14 -6.92 5.41
CA TYR A 23 -11.44 -8.19 5.47
C TYR A 23 -12.05 -9.13 6.51
N VAL A 24 -12.28 -8.65 7.73
CA VAL A 24 -12.97 -9.42 8.79
C VAL A 24 -14.38 -9.82 8.36
N ILE A 25 -15.14 -8.91 7.73
CA ILE A 25 -16.48 -9.22 7.22
C ILE A 25 -16.39 -10.29 6.13
N GLY A 26 -15.40 -10.21 5.22
CA GLY A 26 -15.17 -11.23 4.19
C GLY A 26 -14.96 -12.61 4.80
N LEU A 27 -14.08 -12.71 5.80
CA LEU A 27 -13.82 -13.95 6.53
C LEU A 27 -15.09 -14.49 7.25
N LEU A 28 -15.86 -13.63 7.89
CA LEU A 28 -17.10 -14.03 8.54
C LEU A 28 -18.11 -14.54 7.52
N VAL A 29 -18.27 -13.87 6.38
CA VAL A 29 -19.17 -14.29 5.31
C VAL A 29 -18.72 -15.63 4.73
N ALA A 30 -17.43 -15.86 4.49
CA ALA A 30 -16.89 -17.12 4.02
C ALA A 30 -17.31 -18.28 4.92
N ASN A 31 -17.11 -18.14 6.23
CA ASN A 31 -17.46 -19.19 7.21
C ASN A 31 -18.96 -19.38 7.40
N LEU A 32 -19.78 -18.35 7.15
CA LEU A 32 -21.25 -18.45 7.19
C LEU A 32 -21.83 -19.07 5.92
N THR A 33 -21.20 -18.86 4.77
CA THR A 33 -21.70 -19.32 3.47
C THR A 33 -21.16 -20.68 3.05
N SER A 34 -20.13 -21.21 3.71
CA SER A 34 -19.66 -22.59 3.52
C SER A 34 -20.76 -23.64 3.63
N TRP A 35 -21.85 -23.31 4.34
CA TRP A 35 -23.05 -24.14 4.51
C TRP A 35 -24.04 -24.08 3.31
N ILE A 36 -23.89 -23.13 2.38
CA ILE A 36 -24.90 -22.81 1.34
C ILE A 36 -24.53 -23.34 -0.06
N GLY A 37 -23.31 -23.85 -0.25
CA GLY A 37 -22.85 -24.41 -1.54
C GLY A 37 -21.75 -23.58 -2.23
N GLU A 38 -20.57 -24.18 -2.28
CA GLU A 38 -19.29 -23.45 -2.48
C GLU A 38 -18.97 -23.06 -3.94
N GLY A 39 -19.46 -23.78 -4.95
CA GLY A 39 -18.89 -23.68 -6.30
C GLY A 39 -19.09 -22.34 -7.01
N ASN A 40 -20.28 -21.75 -6.95
CA ASN A 40 -20.60 -20.54 -7.72
C ASN A 40 -20.08 -19.25 -7.06
N LEU A 41 -20.02 -19.22 -5.73
CA LEU A 41 -19.53 -18.04 -4.98
C LEU A 41 -18.03 -17.89 -5.10
N LEU A 42 -17.25 -18.98 -5.07
CA LEU A 42 -15.81 -18.96 -5.21
C LEU A 42 -15.40 -18.46 -6.61
N ALA A 43 -16.05 -18.97 -7.67
CA ALA A 43 -15.81 -18.52 -9.04
C ALA A 43 -16.11 -17.02 -9.22
N LEU A 44 -17.21 -16.53 -8.61
CA LEU A 44 -17.58 -15.13 -8.63
C LEU A 44 -16.56 -14.25 -7.89
N ASN A 45 -16.13 -14.66 -6.70
CA ASN A 45 -15.11 -13.95 -5.93
C ASN A 45 -13.79 -13.82 -6.70
N ASN A 46 -13.34 -14.92 -7.32
CA ASN A 46 -12.13 -14.93 -8.13
C ASN A 46 -12.25 -14.00 -9.34
N THR A 47 -13.40 -14.03 -10.02
CA THR A 47 -13.64 -13.15 -11.18
C THR A 47 -13.63 -11.67 -10.78
N ILE A 48 -14.30 -11.31 -9.69
CA ILE A 48 -14.33 -9.94 -9.16
C ILE A 48 -12.91 -9.53 -8.74
N GLY A 49 -12.19 -10.38 -7.98
CA GLY A 49 -10.83 -10.11 -7.52
C GLY A 49 -9.88 -9.83 -8.68
N ASN A 50 -9.93 -10.64 -9.74
CA ASN A 50 -9.07 -10.50 -10.92
C ASN A 50 -9.32 -9.21 -11.72
N VAL A 51 -10.51 -8.62 -11.63
CA VAL A 51 -10.85 -7.36 -12.30
C VAL A 51 -10.54 -6.15 -11.42
N CYS A 52 -10.66 -6.29 -10.09
CA CYS A 52 -10.53 -5.15 -9.17
C CYS A 52 -9.13 -4.52 -9.22
N ILE A 53 -8.07 -5.31 -9.17
CA ILE A 53 -6.69 -4.79 -9.13
C ILE A 53 -6.28 -4.11 -10.45
N PRO A 54 -6.51 -4.70 -11.65
CA PRO A 54 -6.23 -4.02 -12.92
C PRO A 54 -6.97 -2.68 -13.10
N LEU A 55 -8.12 -2.49 -12.48
CA LEU A 55 -8.83 -1.20 -12.48
C LEU A 55 -8.34 -0.25 -11.39
N ALA A 56 -7.97 -0.79 -10.21
CA ALA A 56 -7.50 0.02 -9.10
C ALA A 56 -6.18 0.72 -9.41
N ILE A 57 -5.20 0.00 -9.99
CA ILE A 57 -3.86 0.52 -10.27
C ILE A 57 -3.91 1.80 -11.13
N PRO A 58 -4.54 1.82 -12.32
CA PRO A 58 -4.59 3.04 -13.12
C PRO A 58 -5.35 4.17 -12.43
N LEU A 59 -6.50 3.89 -11.81
CA LEU A 59 -7.29 4.91 -11.11
C LEU A 59 -6.50 5.62 -10.03
N MET A 60 -5.66 4.90 -9.30
CA MET A 60 -4.83 5.46 -8.23
C MET A 60 -3.61 6.18 -8.80
N LEU A 61 -2.89 5.57 -9.75
CA LEU A 61 -1.65 6.12 -10.29
C LEU A 61 -1.87 7.35 -11.18
N ILE A 62 -2.95 7.40 -11.97
CA ILE A 62 -3.31 8.58 -12.78
C ILE A 62 -3.51 9.82 -11.89
N SER A 63 -4.01 9.64 -10.68
CA SER A 63 -4.22 10.73 -9.72
C SER A 63 -2.97 11.12 -8.92
N CYS A 64 -1.85 10.43 -9.09
CA CYS A 64 -0.61 10.80 -8.41
C CYS A 64 -0.03 12.10 -8.98
N SER A 65 0.14 13.11 -8.14
CA SER A 65 0.82 14.37 -8.47
C SER A 65 2.24 14.38 -7.91
N LEU A 66 3.23 14.48 -8.79
CA LEU A 66 4.63 14.61 -8.40
C LEU A 66 5.08 16.09 -8.31
N SER A 67 4.15 17.03 -8.13
CA SER A 67 4.44 18.46 -8.14
C SER A 67 5.43 18.90 -7.04
N HIS A 68 5.52 18.16 -5.94
CA HIS A 68 6.37 18.47 -4.78
C HIS A 68 7.68 17.66 -4.72
N TRP A 69 8.07 16.97 -5.79
CA TRP A 69 9.26 16.15 -5.87
C TRP A 69 10.60 16.90 -5.70
N SER A 70 10.61 18.22 -5.77
CA SER A 70 11.82 19.03 -5.95
C SER A 70 12.76 19.17 -4.72
N THR A 71 12.44 18.57 -3.59
CA THR A 71 13.32 18.65 -2.41
C THR A 71 14.24 17.43 -2.31
N GLY A 72 15.56 17.65 -2.38
CA GLY A 72 16.56 16.59 -2.17
C GLY A 72 16.41 15.85 -0.83
N LYS A 73 15.72 16.46 0.14
CA LYS A 73 15.33 15.86 1.41
C LYS A 73 14.30 14.72 1.23
N ALA A 74 13.27 14.93 0.39
CA ALA A 74 12.27 13.91 0.12
C ALA A 74 12.88 12.67 -0.56
N LEU A 75 13.80 12.89 -1.52
CA LEU A 75 14.51 11.81 -2.18
C LEU A 75 15.38 11.02 -1.20
N LYS A 76 16.16 11.71 -0.36
CA LYS A 76 17.01 11.05 0.65
C LYS A 76 16.16 10.25 1.65
N ALA A 77 15.04 10.81 2.10
CA ALA A 77 14.13 10.14 3.02
C ALA A 77 13.51 8.90 2.37
N PHE A 78 13.02 9.02 1.13
CA PHE A 78 12.49 7.90 0.37
C PHE A 78 13.53 6.79 0.17
N LEU A 79 14.74 7.14 -0.29
CA LEU A 79 15.81 6.16 -0.50
C LEU A 79 16.23 5.48 0.80
N SER A 80 16.30 6.22 1.92
CA SER A 80 16.63 5.61 3.22
C SER A 80 15.61 4.55 3.63
N GLY A 81 14.32 4.82 3.47
CA GLY A 81 13.26 3.87 3.78
C GLY A 81 13.22 2.71 2.79
N LEU A 82 13.23 3.00 1.49
CA LEU A 82 13.18 1.99 0.43
C LEU A 82 14.33 0.98 0.53
N LEU A 83 15.56 1.46 0.63
CA LEU A 83 16.74 0.59 0.76
C LEU A 83 16.69 -0.25 2.03
N SER A 84 16.19 0.33 3.14
CA SER A 84 16.05 -0.41 4.40
C SER A 84 15.07 -1.57 4.25
N VAL A 85 13.93 -1.35 3.63
CA VAL A 85 12.92 -2.39 3.37
C VAL A 85 13.50 -3.48 2.47
N LEU A 86 14.09 -3.11 1.34
CA LEU A 86 14.63 -4.09 0.38
C LEU A 86 15.74 -4.95 0.99
N ILE A 87 16.69 -4.33 1.71
CA ILE A 87 17.80 -5.07 2.34
C ILE A 87 17.27 -6.05 3.40
N VAL A 88 16.30 -5.62 4.22
CA VAL A 88 15.77 -6.47 5.29
C VAL A 88 14.91 -7.59 4.71
N ILE A 89 14.14 -7.35 3.64
CA ILE A 89 13.41 -8.41 2.94
C ILE A 89 14.38 -9.46 2.38
N LEU A 90 15.44 -9.02 1.70
CA LEU A 90 16.45 -9.94 1.15
C LEU A 90 17.15 -10.73 2.26
N ALA A 91 17.58 -10.08 3.34
CA ALA A 91 18.21 -10.76 4.47
C ALA A 91 17.24 -11.75 5.14
N GLY A 92 16.00 -11.32 5.36
CA GLY A 92 14.96 -12.15 5.96
C GLY A 92 14.56 -13.34 5.10
N PHE A 93 14.59 -13.23 3.77
CA PHE A 93 14.36 -14.37 2.87
C PHE A 93 15.27 -15.55 3.22
N PHE A 94 16.57 -15.32 3.34
CA PHE A 94 17.52 -16.38 3.68
C PHE A 94 17.42 -16.88 5.12
N LEU A 95 16.93 -16.04 6.05
CA LEU A 95 16.76 -16.39 7.45
C LEU A 95 15.50 -17.20 7.74
N PHE A 96 14.38 -16.86 7.09
CA PHE A 96 13.05 -17.35 7.44
C PHE A 96 12.44 -18.32 6.42
N ARG A 97 13.01 -18.49 5.24
CA ARG A 97 12.44 -19.44 4.27
C ARG A 97 12.32 -20.87 4.82
N GLY A 98 13.26 -21.30 5.67
CA GLY A 98 13.22 -22.57 6.39
C GLY A 98 12.93 -23.77 5.50
N GLN A 99 11.79 -24.44 5.74
CA GLN A 99 11.31 -25.59 4.97
C GLN A 99 10.35 -25.21 3.82
N TYR A 100 10.02 -23.92 3.66
CA TYR A 100 9.20 -23.47 2.55
C TYR A 100 9.92 -23.69 1.21
N ASP A 101 9.13 -24.01 0.19
CA ASP A 101 9.64 -23.99 -1.17
C ASP A 101 10.19 -22.59 -1.53
N THR A 102 11.35 -22.58 -2.18
CA THR A 102 12.04 -21.33 -2.54
C THR A 102 11.13 -20.44 -3.37
N HIS A 103 10.36 -21.02 -4.31
CA HIS A 103 9.45 -20.28 -5.16
C HIS A 103 8.30 -19.64 -4.34
N GLN A 104 7.66 -20.40 -3.44
CA GLN A 104 6.59 -19.90 -2.60
C GLN A 104 7.08 -18.79 -1.66
N PHE A 105 8.25 -18.94 -1.03
CA PHE A 105 8.77 -17.92 -0.15
C PHE A 105 9.28 -16.68 -0.90
N ALA A 106 9.71 -16.84 -2.17
CA ALA A 106 10.00 -15.72 -3.07
C ALA A 106 8.73 -14.92 -3.40
N GLN A 107 7.57 -15.58 -3.57
CA GLN A 107 6.29 -14.90 -3.71
C GLN A 107 5.95 -14.06 -2.46
N VAL A 108 6.11 -14.62 -1.26
CA VAL A 108 5.89 -13.89 0.01
C VAL A 108 6.81 -12.67 0.09
N SER A 109 8.09 -12.82 -0.27
CA SER A 109 9.05 -11.72 -0.25
C SER A 109 8.72 -10.62 -1.26
N ALA A 110 8.32 -11.00 -2.47
CA ALA A 110 7.90 -10.05 -3.50
C ALA A 110 6.66 -9.25 -3.08
N VAL A 111 5.68 -9.93 -2.51
CA VAL A 111 4.46 -9.32 -1.98
C VAL A 111 4.77 -8.38 -0.82
N ALA A 112 5.70 -8.76 0.07
CA ALA A 112 6.18 -7.90 1.15
C ALA A 112 6.85 -6.61 0.62
N VAL A 113 7.61 -6.68 -0.48
CA VAL A 113 8.11 -5.46 -1.16
C VAL A 113 6.94 -4.57 -1.57
N GLY A 114 5.90 -5.13 -2.18
CA GLY A 114 4.71 -4.37 -2.58
C GLY A 114 4.04 -3.67 -1.42
N ILE A 115 3.82 -4.38 -0.30
CA ILE A 115 3.17 -3.82 0.90
C ILE A 115 3.99 -2.66 1.46
N TYR A 116 5.28 -2.89 1.71
CA TYR A 116 6.14 -1.94 2.45
C TYR A 116 6.82 -0.88 1.57
N THR A 117 6.45 -0.80 0.30
CA THR A 117 6.79 0.31 -0.59
C THR A 117 5.58 1.05 -1.11
N GLY A 118 4.51 0.32 -1.45
CA GLY A 118 3.33 0.87 -2.11
C GLY A 118 1.99 0.48 -1.47
N GLY A 119 2.00 -0.30 -0.39
CA GLY A 119 0.78 -0.71 0.30
C GLY A 119 -0.06 -1.76 -0.46
N ILE A 120 -1.31 -1.95 -0.01
CA ILE A 120 -2.18 -3.05 -0.45
C ILE A 120 -2.45 -3.11 -1.96
N PRO A 121 -2.57 -1.99 -2.71
CA PRO A 121 -2.75 -2.09 -4.17
C PRO A 121 -1.60 -2.81 -4.87
N ASN A 122 -0.35 -2.51 -4.49
CA ASN A 122 0.83 -3.17 -5.05
C ASN A 122 0.95 -4.61 -4.52
N MET A 123 0.60 -4.85 -3.26
CA MET A 123 0.48 -6.20 -2.70
C MET A 123 -0.39 -7.09 -3.58
N GLY A 124 -1.63 -6.68 -3.85
CA GLY A 124 -2.57 -7.43 -4.65
C GLY A 124 -2.12 -7.63 -6.10
N ALA A 125 -1.52 -6.58 -6.69
CA ALA A 125 -0.98 -6.64 -8.04
C ALA A 125 0.16 -7.66 -8.16
N ILE A 126 1.12 -7.60 -7.23
CA ILE A 126 2.27 -8.51 -7.23
C ILE A 126 1.80 -9.94 -6.96
N ALA A 127 0.91 -10.16 -6.00
CA ALA A 127 0.36 -11.47 -5.70
C ALA A 127 -0.27 -12.13 -6.94
N GLN A 128 -1.07 -11.37 -7.70
CA GLN A 128 -1.61 -11.82 -8.99
C GLN A 128 -0.49 -12.07 -10.01
N GLY A 129 0.47 -11.14 -10.10
CA GLY A 129 1.58 -11.22 -11.06
C GLY A 129 2.49 -12.42 -10.86
N VAL A 130 2.71 -12.84 -9.61
CA VAL A 130 3.57 -14.01 -9.29
C VAL A 130 2.77 -15.30 -9.11
N GLY A 131 1.45 -15.27 -9.29
CA GLY A 131 0.59 -16.44 -9.13
C GLY A 131 0.55 -16.97 -7.69
N MET A 132 0.57 -16.09 -6.69
CA MET A 132 0.47 -16.49 -5.29
C MET A 132 -0.89 -17.12 -5.01
N ASP A 133 -0.91 -18.23 -4.28
CA ASP A 133 -2.15 -18.86 -3.84
C ASP A 133 -2.89 -18.03 -2.79
N GLN A 134 -4.21 -18.22 -2.70
CA GLN A 134 -5.08 -17.43 -1.85
C GLN A 134 -4.81 -17.64 -0.35
N GLU A 135 -4.42 -18.84 0.04
CA GLU A 135 -4.14 -19.18 1.43
C GLU A 135 -2.89 -18.45 1.92
N THR A 136 -1.79 -18.52 1.16
CA THR A 136 -0.55 -17.79 1.45
C THR A 136 -0.79 -16.27 1.47
N TYR A 137 -1.59 -15.74 0.52
CA TYR A 137 -1.97 -14.33 0.51
C TYR A 137 -2.72 -13.94 1.79
N LEU A 138 -3.60 -14.80 2.27
CA LEU A 138 -4.36 -14.58 3.50
C LEU A 138 -3.45 -14.55 4.73
N TYR A 139 -2.48 -15.48 4.85
CA TYR A 139 -1.50 -15.45 5.94
C TYR A 139 -0.74 -14.14 5.96
N VAL A 140 -0.18 -13.75 4.81
CA VAL A 140 0.59 -12.49 4.69
C VAL A 140 -0.25 -11.29 5.09
N THR A 141 -1.49 -11.19 4.58
CA THR A 141 -2.38 -10.05 4.85
C THR A 141 -2.81 -9.99 6.32
N SER A 142 -3.13 -11.15 6.91
CA SER A 142 -3.57 -11.22 8.31
C SER A 142 -2.45 -10.83 9.27
N TYR A 143 -1.26 -11.36 9.05
CA TYR A 143 -0.09 -11.05 9.89
C TYR A 143 0.37 -9.60 9.68
N ASP A 144 0.37 -9.11 8.45
CA ASP A 144 0.65 -7.71 8.17
C ASP A 144 -0.30 -6.79 8.94
N LEU A 145 -1.61 -7.04 8.86
CA LEU A 145 -2.61 -6.23 9.53
C LEU A 145 -2.38 -6.11 11.05
N ILE A 146 -2.03 -7.23 11.69
CA ILE A 146 -1.75 -7.28 13.14
C ILE A 146 -0.46 -6.51 13.44
N ILE A 147 0.63 -6.82 12.72
CA ILE A 147 1.96 -6.28 13.05
C ILE A 147 2.06 -4.80 12.66
N THR A 148 1.50 -4.38 11.53
CA THR A 148 1.46 -2.95 11.17
C THR A 148 0.56 -2.14 12.09
N GLY A 149 -0.52 -2.74 12.62
CA GLY A 149 -1.31 -2.14 13.68
C GLY A 149 -0.51 -1.91 14.96
N LEU A 150 0.22 -2.93 15.42
CA LEU A 150 1.12 -2.81 16.59
C LEU A 150 2.24 -1.80 16.34
N TYR A 151 2.82 -1.80 15.13
CA TYR A 151 3.81 -0.83 14.71
C TYR A 151 3.28 0.61 14.78
N LEU A 152 2.05 0.86 14.30
CA LEU A 152 1.44 2.17 14.35
C LEU A 152 1.22 2.64 15.80
N VAL A 153 0.75 1.75 16.68
CA VAL A 153 0.62 2.04 18.12
C VAL A 153 2.00 2.36 18.72
N PHE A 154 3.04 1.59 18.39
CA PHE A 154 4.40 1.88 18.81
C PHE A 154 4.86 3.27 18.37
N VAL A 155 4.64 3.64 17.09
CA VAL A 155 5.03 4.94 16.55
C VAL A 155 4.27 6.08 17.25
N ILE A 156 2.98 5.92 17.52
CA ILE A 156 2.16 6.95 18.19
C ILE A 156 2.60 7.14 19.65
N CYS A 157 2.82 6.04 20.39
CA CYS A 157 3.12 6.10 21.82
C CYS A 157 4.59 6.40 22.11
N PHE A 158 5.49 5.80 21.34
CA PHE A 158 6.93 5.79 21.64
C PHE A 158 7.79 6.39 20.50
N GLY A 159 7.24 6.60 19.32
CA GLY A 159 7.99 7.05 18.16
C GLY A 159 8.73 8.36 18.41
N LYS A 160 8.03 9.42 18.84
CA LYS A 160 8.62 10.74 19.04
C LYS A 160 9.86 10.72 19.98
N PRO A 161 9.82 10.15 21.21
CA PRO A 161 11.00 10.08 22.06
C PRO A 161 12.11 9.19 21.50
N VAL A 162 11.77 8.06 20.87
CA VAL A 162 12.75 7.13 20.30
C VAL A 162 13.50 7.76 19.14
N PHE A 163 12.77 8.28 18.15
CA PHE A 163 13.39 8.90 16.97
C PHE A 163 14.23 10.14 17.33
N ARG A 164 13.76 11.00 18.25
CA ARG A 164 14.50 12.19 18.69
C ARG A 164 15.73 11.88 19.51
N LYS A 165 15.78 10.73 20.18
CA LYS A 165 16.99 10.27 20.89
C LYS A 165 18.07 9.75 19.92
N LEU A 166 17.66 9.17 18.79
CA LEU A 166 18.55 8.50 17.83
C LEU A 166 18.96 9.37 16.65
N LEU A 167 18.17 10.38 16.31
CA LEU A 167 18.32 11.24 15.13
C LEU A 167 18.34 12.72 15.51
N PRO A 168 18.93 13.60 14.65
CA PRO A 168 18.89 15.03 14.85
C PRO A 168 17.45 15.55 14.95
N THR A 169 17.24 16.50 15.86
CA THR A 169 15.95 17.19 15.97
C THR A 169 15.77 18.17 14.79
N PRO A 170 14.55 18.37 14.28
CA PRO A 170 14.31 19.30 13.19
C PRO A 170 14.69 20.72 13.56
N THR A 171 15.43 21.41 12.70
CA THR A 171 15.91 22.77 12.92
C THR A 171 14.82 23.83 12.84
N SER A 172 13.65 23.50 12.30
CA SER A 172 12.55 24.45 12.00
C SER A 172 11.51 24.65 13.11
N ILE A 173 11.66 24.01 14.29
CA ILE A 173 10.66 24.08 15.36
C ILE A 173 10.86 25.30 16.30
N GLN A 174 11.77 26.22 16.00
CA GLN A 174 11.98 27.38 16.87
C GLN A 174 11.15 28.64 16.56
N ALA A 175 10.34 28.62 15.53
CA ALA A 175 9.65 29.86 15.14
C ALA A 175 8.22 29.67 14.67
N GLU A 176 7.34 29.02 15.35
CA GLU A 176 5.91 29.41 15.29
C GLU A 176 5.06 28.47 16.13
N THR A 177 5.03 28.81 17.39
CA THR A 177 3.97 28.42 18.32
C THR A 177 2.61 28.85 17.77
N GLN A 178 1.64 27.95 17.84
CA GLN A 178 0.21 28.26 17.79
C GLN A 178 -0.40 28.62 16.41
N LYS A 179 -0.66 27.61 15.60
CA LYS A 179 -1.92 27.63 14.82
C LYS A 179 -2.58 26.26 14.95
N THR A 180 -3.84 26.30 15.30
CA THR A 180 -4.80 25.21 15.52
C THR A 180 -4.55 23.98 14.62
N PRO A 181 -4.70 22.75 15.12
CA PRO A 181 -4.59 21.55 14.29
C PRO A 181 -5.50 21.70 13.07
N ALA A 182 -4.93 21.60 11.86
CA ALA A 182 -5.78 21.50 10.69
C ALA A 182 -6.65 20.25 10.85
N PRO A 183 -7.95 20.32 10.59
CA PRO A 183 -8.77 19.14 10.52
C PRO A 183 -8.10 18.16 9.55
N LEU A 184 -8.09 16.87 9.93
CA LEU A 184 -7.82 15.78 9.02
C LEU A 184 -8.48 16.10 7.67
N PRO A 185 -7.88 15.74 6.52
CA PRO A 185 -8.56 15.88 5.24
C PRO A 185 -9.90 15.17 5.36
N THR A 186 -10.90 15.91 5.80
CA THR A 186 -12.28 15.46 5.76
C THR A 186 -12.57 15.29 4.28
N GLU A 187 -13.04 14.11 3.88
CA GLU A 187 -13.66 13.90 2.59
C GLU A 187 -14.71 14.98 2.35
N LYS A 188 -14.29 16.15 1.89
CA LYS A 188 -15.21 17.08 1.27
C LYS A 188 -15.59 16.47 -0.07
N GLN A 189 -16.63 15.66 -0.03
CA GLN A 189 -17.34 15.15 -1.20
C GLN A 189 -17.94 16.30 -1.98
N GLY A 190 -17.16 16.94 -2.82
CA GLY A 190 -17.63 18.08 -3.58
C GLY A 190 -16.76 18.35 -4.80
N GLY A 191 -16.55 17.34 -5.66
CA GLY A 191 -15.93 17.56 -6.96
C GLY A 191 -16.96 17.36 -8.07
N ARG A 192 -16.79 18.03 -9.20
CA ARG A 192 -17.62 17.86 -10.39
C ARG A 192 -17.51 16.44 -10.95
N MET A 193 -18.58 15.93 -11.54
CA MET A 193 -18.57 14.60 -12.21
C MET A 193 -17.53 14.51 -13.32
N ASP A 194 -17.21 15.65 -13.97
CA ASP A 194 -16.20 15.77 -15.03
C ASP A 194 -14.80 15.31 -14.58
N GLU A 195 -14.50 15.37 -13.29
CA GLU A 195 -13.19 14.99 -12.73
C GLU A 195 -12.98 13.47 -12.66
N LEU A 196 -14.04 12.69 -12.74
CA LEU A 196 -13.96 11.23 -12.76
C LEU A 196 -13.98 10.68 -14.19
N GLY A 197 -14.68 11.34 -15.10
CA GLY A 197 -14.90 10.85 -16.47
C GLY A 197 -13.60 10.60 -17.23
N ILE A 198 -12.70 11.58 -17.25
CA ILE A 198 -11.41 11.46 -17.94
C ILE A 198 -10.51 10.38 -17.34
N PRO A 199 -10.24 10.35 -16.01
CA PRO A 199 -9.46 9.29 -15.40
C PRO A 199 -10.06 7.90 -15.60
N LEU A 200 -11.38 7.77 -15.55
CA LEU A 200 -12.06 6.49 -15.77
C LEU A 200 -11.91 6.02 -17.23
N ALA A 201 -12.11 6.91 -18.20
CA ALA A 201 -11.92 6.59 -19.61
C ALA A 201 -10.47 6.17 -19.92
N LEU A 202 -9.48 6.90 -19.34
CA LEU A 202 -8.07 6.52 -19.46
C LEU A 202 -7.80 5.17 -18.78
N THR A 203 -8.37 4.90 -17.63
CA THR A 203 -8.22 3.61 -16.93
C THR A 203 -8.71 2.46 -17.81
N LEU A 204 -9.90 2.59 -18.40
CA LEU A 204 -10.44 1.56 -19.28
C LEU A 204 -9.59 1.38 -20.53
N LEU A 205 -9.11 2.47 -21.12
CA LEU A 205 -8.21 2.42 -22.28
C LEU A 205 -6.88 1.74 -21.94
N ILE A 206 -6.25 2.13 -20.82
CA ILE A 206 -5.00 1.54 -20.35
C ILE A 206 -5.20 0.06 -20.03
N ALA A 207 -6.29 -0.32 -19.36
CA ALA A 207 -6.61 -1.70 -19.06
C ALA A 207 -6.79 -2.53 -20.34
N ALA A 208 -7.51 -2.00 -21.35
CA ALA A 208 -7.71 -2.67 -22.63
C ALA A 208 -6.39 -2.87 -23.40
N ILE A 209 -5.54 -1.83 -23.47
CA ILE A 209 -4.22 -1.90 -24.13
C ILE A 209 -3.34 -2.92 -23.40
N SER A 210 -3.28 -2.86 -22.08
CA SER A 210 -2.45 -3.75 -21.26
C SER A 210 -2.89 -5.21 -21.40
N TYR A 211 -4.19 -5.45 -21.38
CA TYR A 211 -4.76 -6.77 -21.61
C TYR A 211 -4.45 -7.30 -23.01
N PHE A 212 -4.66 -6.48 -24.05
CA PHE A 212 -4.34 -6.85 -25.42
C PHE A 212 -2.87 -7.24 -25.60
N ILE A 213 -1.94 -6.44 -25.05
CA ILE A 213 -0.51 -6.77 -25.12
C ILE A 213 -0.20 -8.06 -24.35
N SER A 214 -0.83 -8.27 -23.17
CA SER A 214 -0.59 -9.46 -22.38
C SER A 214 -1.03 -10.75 -23.09
N THR A 215 -2.10 -10.70 -23.92
CA THR A 215 -2.55 -11.87 -24.70
C THR A 215 -1.59 -12.29 -25.82
N LEU A 216 -0.64 -11.43 -26.19
CA LEU A 216 0.41 -11.75 -27.18
C LEU A 216 1.62 -12.48 -26.55
N LEU A 217 1.63 -12.66 -25.23
CA LEU A 217 2.73 -13.20 -24.47
C LEU A 217 2.42 -14.63 -23.98
N PRO A 218 3.46 -15.44 -23.69
CA PRO A 218 3.29 -16.74 -23.03
C PRO A 218 2.58 -16.58 -21.66
N ASP A 219 1.77 -17.55 -21.27
CA ASP A 219 0.96 -17.53 -20.05
C ASP A 219 1.78 -17.22 -18.79
N SER A 220 3.00 -17.73 -18.70
CA SER A 220 3.91 -17.50 -17.56
C SER A 220 4.33 -16.03 -17.37
N LEU A 221 4.28 -15.22 -18.43
CA LEU A 221 4.69 -13.82 -18.42
C LEU A 221 3.51 -12.85 -18.60
N SER A 222 2.34 -13.35 -18.99
CA SER A 222 1.19 -12.52 -19.35
C SER A 222 0.74 -11.63 -18.16
N THR A 223 0.53 -12.21 -16.99
CA THR A 223 0.06 -11.46 -15.80
C THR A 223 1.13 -10.51 -15.24
N PRO A 224 2.39 -10.91 -15.02
CA PRO A 224 3.42 -9.97 -14.58
C PRO A 224 3.58 -8.77 -15.52
N ILE A 225 3.64 -9.02 -16.82
CA ILE A 225 3.80 -7.96 -17.81
C ILE A 225 2.55 -7.07 -17.91
N LEU A 226 1.35 -7.63 -17.81
CA LEU A 226 0.10 -6.85 -17.70
C LEU A 226 0.19 -5.81 -16.59
N ILE A 227 0.64 -6.20 -15.39
CA ILE A 227 0.76 -5.31 -14.23
C ILE A 227 1.80 -4.21 -14.50
N LEU A 228 2.94 -4.56 -15.09
CA LEU A 228 3.98 -3.59 -15.42
C LEU A 228 3.51 -2.58 -16.48
N ILE A 229 2.79 -3.02 -17.52
CA ILE A 229 2.23 -2.13 -18.56
C ILE A 229 1.16 -1.22 -17.94
N LEU A 230 0.23 -1.78 -17.14
CA LEU A 230 -0.76 -1.00 -16.40
C LEU A 230 -0.10 0.10 -15.58
N THR A 231 0.94 -0.24 -14.82
CA THR A 231 1.68 0.70 -13.99
C THR A 231 2.37 1.78 -14.83
N THR A 232 3.11 1.36 -15.88
CA THR A 232 3.86 2.26 -16.76
C THR A 232 2.95 3.27 -17.46
N LEU A 233 1.89 2.78 -18.13
CA LEU A 233 0.95 3.64 -18.86
C LEU A 233 0.19 4.57 -17.92
N SER A 234 -0.13 4.11 -16.71
CA SER A 234 -0.82 4.94 -15.72
C SER A 234 0.06 6.06 -15.18
N ILE A 235 1.34 5.77 -14.92
CA ILE A 235 2.33 6.81 -14.58
C ILE A 235 2.47 7.79 -15.75
N GLY A 236 2.61 7.31 -16.99
CA GLY A 236 2.66 8.16 -18.19
C GLY A 236 1.43 9.05 -18.31
N ALA A 237 0.24 8.50 -18.09
CA ALA A 237 -1.02 9.23 -18.14
C ALA A 237 -1.12 10.34 -17.07
N SER A 238 -0.50 10.15 -15.89
CA SER A 238 -0.48 11.17 -14.83
C SER A 238 0.24 12.46 -15.25
N PHE A 239 1.13 12.40 -16.27
CA PHE A 239 1.83 13.56 -16.82
C PHE A 239 1.05 14.32 -17.89
N LEU A 240 -0.08 13.80 -18.37
CA LEU A 240 -0.89 14.49 -19.37
C LEU A 240 -1.41 15.84 -18.84
N PRO A 241 -1.39 16.91 -19.66
CA PRO A 241 -1.71 18.27 -19.18
C PRO A 241 -3.10 18.39 -18.58
N PHE A 242 -4.09 17.72 -19.13
CA PHE A 242 -5.47 17.73 -18.64
C PHE A 242 -5.63 16.93 -17.33
N VAL A 243 -4.89 15.81 -17.15
CA VAL A 243 -4.85 15.04 -15.89
C VAL A 243 -4.17 15.87 -14.81
N ARG A 244 -3.02 16.48 -15.12
CA ARG A 244 -2.33 17.39 -14.19
C ARG A 244 -3.22 18.54 -13.72
N LYS A 245 -4.06 19.08 -14.61
CA LYS A 245 -5.01 20.15 -14.24
C LYS A 245 -6.06 19.67 -13.23
N ILE A 246 -6.57 18.44 -13.43
CA ILE A 246 -7.51 17.80 -12.48
C ILE A 246 -6.85 17.57 -11.12
N ASN A 247 -5.66 16.96 -11.13
CA ASN A 247 -4.92 16.65 -9.90
C ASN A 247 -4.54 17.91 -9.11
N ARG A 248 -4.05 18.97 -9.79
CA ARG A 248 -3.74 20.25 -9.15
C ARG A 248 -4.97 20.92 -8.52
N ARG A 249 -6.15 20.81 -9.13
CA ARG A 249 -7.39 21.32 -8.54
C ARG A 249 -7.75 20.58 -7.25
N ALA A 250 -7.68 19.26 -7.27
CA ALA A 250 -7.93 18.45 -6.08
C ALA A 250 -6.95 18.81 -4.95
N GLU A 251 -5.69 19.01 -5.28
CA GLU A 251 -4.63 19.42 -4.35
C GLU A 251 -4.87 20.81 -3.77
N GLN A 252 -5.24 21.80 -4.60
CA GLN A 252 -5.57 23.16 -4.17
C GLN A 252 -6.80 23.21 -3.24
N GLU A 253 -7.76 22.32 -3.45
CA GLU A 253 -8.96 22.17 -2.61
C GLU A 253 -8.70 21.28 -1.37
N ASN A 254 -7.46 20.83 -1.17
CA ASN A 254 -7.03 19.98 -0.05
C ASN A 254 -7.87 18.69 0.07
N ARG A 255 -8.20 18.06 -1.05
CA ARG A 255 -8.98 16.83 -1.15
C ARG A 255 -8.26 15.78 -2.00
N GLN A 256 -8.60 14.52 -1.80
CA GLN A 256 -8.16 13.46 -2.69
C GLN A 256 -8.88 13.54 -4.06
N ALA A 257 -8.17 13.18 -5.13
CA ALA A 257 -8.79 13.03 -6.43
C ALA A 257 -9.85 11.90 -6.39
N LYS A 258 -11.00 12.14 -7.02
CA LYS A 258 -12.10 11.15 -7.05
C LYS A 258 -11.69 9.81 -7.66
N SER A 259 -10.80 9.82 -8.65
CA SER A 259 -10.25 8.59 -9.25
C SER A 259 -9.43 7.78 -8.24
N PHE A 260 -8.65 8.43 -7.37
CA PHE A 260 -7.94 7.74 -6.29
C PHE A 260 -8.91 7.06 -5.31
N THR A 261 -9.95 7.77 -4.89
CA THR A 261 -10.99 7.23 -4.00
C THR A 261 -11.72 6.04 -4.64
N LEU A 262 -12.05 6.14 -5.94
CA LEU A 262 -12.66 5.02 -6.66
C LEU A 262 -11.71 3.83 -6.77
N GLY A 263 -10.42 4.06 -7.02
CA GLY A 263 -9.39 3.01 -7.01
C GLY A 263 -9.30 2.30 -5.66
N LEU A 264 -9.34 3.06 -4.55
CA LEU A 264 -9.41 2.48 -3.21
C LEU A 264 -10.63 1.58 -3.00
N TYR A 265 -11.79 1.94 -3.57
CA TYR A 265 -12.99 1.10 -3.48
C TYR A 265 -12.81 -0.24 -4.18
N PHE A 266 -12.13 -0.27 -5.32
CA PHE A 266 -11.77 -1.54 -5.98
C PHE A 266 -10.80 -2.36 -5.13
N VAL A 267 -9.82 -1.73 -4.47
CA VAL A 267 -8.92 -2.42 -3.53
C VAL A 267 -9.70 -2.98 -2.33
N TYR A 268 -10.65 -2.23 -1.79
CA TYR A 268 -11.50 -2.70 -0.70
C TYR A 268 -12.35 -3.91 -1.11
N LEU A 269 -12.91 -3.87 -2.33
CA LEU A 269 -13.65 -4.98 -2.87
C LEU A 269 -12.77 -6.22 -3.09
N PHE A 270 -11.54 -6.02 -3.59
CA PHE A 270 -10.54 -7.08 -3.71
C PHE A 270 -10.22 -7.72 -2.35
N CYS A 271 -9.94 -6.93 -1.32
CA CYS A 271 -9.69 -7.44 0.02
C CYS A 271 -10.87 -8.28 0.56
N PHE A 272 -12.10 -7.83 0.33
CA PHE A 272 -13.29 -8.58 0.70
C PHE A 272 -13.40 -9.91 -0.06
N THR A 273 -13.21 -9.90 -1.38
CA THR A 273 -13.33 -11.12 -2.21
C THR A 273 -12.28 -12.16 -1.90
N ILE A 274 -11.02 -11.75 -1.65
CA ILE A 274 -9.96 -12.67 -1.21
C ILE A 274 -10.30 -13.28 0.15
N ALA A 275 -10.68 -12.45 1.12
CA ALA A 275 -11.05 -12.94 2.44
C ALA A 275 -12.27 -13.87 2.40
N ASN A 276 -13.27 -13.57 1.54
CA ASN A 276 -14.45 -14.41 1.37
C ASN A 276 -14.20 -15.70 0.59
N ALA A 277 -13.06 -15.83 -0.07
CA ALA A 277 -12.66 -17.05 -0.76
C ALA A 277 -11.87 -18.04 0.12
N CYS A 278 -11.55 -17.67 1.37
CA CYS A 278 -10.70 -18.46 2.27
C CYS A 278 -11.52 -19.10 3.41
N ASP A 279 -11.27 -20.40 3.63
CA ASP A 279 -11.77 -21.12 4.80
C ASP A 279 -10.76 -21.05 5.94
N VAL A 280 -11.04 -20.16 6.90
CA VAL A 280 -10.15 -19.94 8.07
C VAL A 280 -10.03 -21.19 8.95
N LEU A 281 -11.04 -22.07 8.95
CA LEU A 281 -11.04 -23.26 9.79
C LEU A 281 -10.06 -24.35 9.30
N GLN A 282 -9.72 -24.30 8.01
CA GLN A 282 -8.76 -25.23 7.39
C GLN A 282 -7.33 -24.67 7.36
N MET A 283 -7.11 -23.43 7.82
CA MET A 283 -5.78 -22.80 7.77
C MET A 283 -4.81 -23.41 8.78
N ASP A 284 -3.61 -23.76 8.34
CA ASP A 284 -2.51 -24.14 9.21
C ASP A 284 -1.79 -22.92 9.79
N LEU A 285 -2.34 -22.38 10.88
CA LEU A 285 -1.76 -21.24 11.59
C LEU A 285 -0.39 -21.57 12.21
N VAL A 286 -0.13 -22.82 12.54
CA VAL A 286 1.15 -23.24 13.14
C VAL A 286 2.23 -23.33 12.07
N GLY A 287 1.93 -23.94 10.92
CA GLY A 287 2.84 -24.03 9.78
C GLY A 287 3.21 -22.67 9.20
N SER A 288 2.32 -21.67 9.32
CA SER A 288 2.53 -20.30 8.78
C SER A 288 3.29 -19.35 9.71
N LEU A 289 3.68 -19.76 10.94
CA LEU A 289 4.37 -18.89 11.90
C LEU A 289 5.69 -18.30 11.38
N ASN A 290 6.37 -18.96 10.46
CA ASN A 290 7.57 -18.39 9.83
C ASN A 290 7.26 -17.11 9.05
N ILE A 291 6.10 -17.02 8.40
CA ILE A 291 5.63 -15.82 7.70
C ILE A 291 5.38 -14.69 8.72
N LEU A 292 4.79 -15.00 9.89
CA LEU A 292 4.58 -14.04 10.96
C LEU A 292 5.92 -13.44 11.44
N TRP A 293 6.89 -14.30 11.76
CA TRP A 293 8.22 -13.85 12.20
C TRP A 293 8.97 -13.09 11.12
N TYR A 294 8.80 -13.49 9.86
CA TYR A 294 9.38 -12.79 8.72
C TYR A 294 8.80 -11.38 8.58
N ILE A 295 7.48 -11.21 8.65
CA ILE A 295 6.82 -9.89 8.59
C ILE A 295 7.25 -9.01 9.76
N LEU A 296 7.30 -9.56 10.97
CA LEU A 296 7.80 -8.84 12.15
C LEU A 296 9.24 -8.39 11.97
N PHE A 297 10.11 -9.27 11.45
CA PHE A 297 11.49 -8.94 11.13
C PHE A 297 11.59 -7.83 10.07
N ILE A 298 10.77 -7.88 9.02
CA ILE A 298 10.77 -6.84 7.98
C ILE A 298 10.40 -5.49 8.58
N ILE A 299 9.30 -5.40 9.32
CA ILE A 299 8.78 -4.12 9.84
C ILE A 299 9.77 -3.49 10.82
N PHE A 300 10.18 -4.20 11.84
CA PHE A 300 11.06 -3.66 12.88
C PHE A 300 12.53 -3.61 12.43
N GLY A 301 12.98 -4.57 11.63
CA GLY A 301 14.31 -4.56 11.04
C GLY A 301 14.51 -3.41 10.06
N SER A 302 13.54 -3.16 9.18
CA SER A 302 13.59 -2.02 8.27
C SER A 302 13.54 -0.69 9.01
N LEU A 303 12.78 -0.57 10.10
CA LEU A 303 12.78 0.60 10.96
C LEU A 303 14.18 0.89 11.54
N LEU A 304 14.83 -0.13 12.11
CA LEU A 304 16.19 0.03 12.68
C LEU A 304 17.20 0.43 11.61
N LEU A 305 17.16 -0.23 10.46
CA LEU A 305 18.06 0.07 9.35
C LEU A 305 17.78 1.45 8.73
N GLN A 306 16.51 1.85 8.66
CA GLN A 306 16.13 3.18 8.20
C GLN A 306 16.64 4.27 9.15
N ILE A 307 16.58 4.07 10.46
CA ILE A 307 17.15 5.00 11.44
C ILE A 307 18.67 5.15 11.20
N LEU A 308 19.37 4.04 10.95
CA LEU A 308 20.79 4.06 10.64
C LEU A 308 21.09 4.85 9.36
N PHE A 309 20.38 4.58 8.26
CA PHE A 309 20.56 5.32 7.00
C PHE A 309 20.18 6.79 7.14
N SER A 310 19.10 7.08 7.87
CA SER A 310 18.69 8.47 8.14
C SER A 310 19.75 9.25 8.90
N ARG A 311 20.44 8.60 9.85
CA ARG A 311 21.56 9.19 10.56
C ARG A 311 22.74 9.47 9.64
N LEU A 312 23.09 8.55 8.75
CA LEU A 312 24.14 8.73 7.75
C LEU A 312 23.83 9.86 6.76
N LEU A 313 22.57 9.95 6.33
CA LEU A 313 22.09 10.99 5.39
C LEU A 313 21.76 12.32 6.07
N LYS A 314 21.95 12.42 7.40
CA LYS A 314 21.65 13.60 8.23
C LYS A 314 20.18 14.04 8.10
N LEU A 315 19.26 13.07 8.03
CA LEU A 315 17.82 13.33 8.07
C LEU A 315 17.38 13.55 9.52
N ASP A 316 16.40 14.42 9.68
CA ASP A 316 15.83 14.67 11.01
C ASP A 316 14.83 13.57 11.44
N SER A 317 14.61 13.51 12.75
CA SER A 317 13.74 12.52 13.39
C SER A 317 12.31 12.51 12.84
N ASP A 318 11.74 13.67 12.62
CA ASP A 318 10.33 13.81 12.28
C ASP A 318 10.09 13.41 10.83
N SER A 319 11.00 13.78 9.91
CA SER A 319 10.97 13.34 8.51
C SER A 319 11.16 11.83 8.38
N THR A 320 12.07 11.24 9.17
CA THR A 320 12.30 9.79 9.16
C THR A 320 11.09 9.03 9.70
N MET A 321 10.48 9.49 10.78
CA MET A 321 9.29 8.88 11.37
C MET A 321 8.11 8.89 10.38
N VAL A 322 7.86 10.01 9.70
CA VAL A 322 6.80 10.12 8.71
C VAL A 322 7.08 9.26 7.48
N THR A 323 8.33 9.19 7.03
CA THR A 323 8.75 8.30 5.93
C THR A 323 8.49 6.84 6.24
N SER A 324 8.84 6.40 7.45
CA SER A 324 8.61 5.03 7.90
C SER A 324 7.13 4.67 7.86
N VAL A 325 6.28 5.55 8.38
CA VAL A 325 4.82 5.33 8.36
C VAL A 325 4.25 5.38 6.94
N ALA A 326 4.75 6.27 6.09
CA ALA A 326 4.31 6.37 4.71
C ALA A 326 4.58 5.09 3.90
N LEU A 327 5.70 4.41 4.18
CA LEU A 327 6.08 3.16 3.52
C LEU A 327 5.42 1.94 4.18
N ILE A 328 5.48 1.81 5.50
CA ILE A 328 4.99 0.63 6.23
C ILE A 328 3.46 0.63 6.35
N ASN A 329 2.85 1.74 6.81
CA ASN A 329 1.41 1.83 7.03
C ASN A 329 0.63 2.48 5.88
N SER A 330 1.32 2.94 4.83
CA SER A 330 0.75 3.64 3.68
C SER A 330 0.38 5.12 3.92
N PRO A 331 0.24 5.94 2.86
CA PRO A 331 0.01 7.39 2.93
C PRO A 331 -1.18 7.86 3.78
N PRO A 332 -2.31 7.13 3.89
CA PRO A 332 -3.45 7.58 4.71
C PRO A 332 -3.12 7.80 6.20
N PHE A 333 -2.10 7.15 6.72
CA PHE A 333 -1.69 7.30 8.14
C PHE A 333 -0.71 8.45 8.38
N VAL A 334 -0.16 9.04 7.33
CA VAL A 334 0.77 10.18 7.41
C VAL A 334 0.19 11.39 8.13
N PRO A 335 -1.07 11.85 7.87
CA PRO A 335 -1.64 12.98 8.57
C PRO A 335 -1.75 12.79 10.08
N LEU A 336 -2.01 11.55 10.53
CA LEU A 336 -2.07 11.22 11.95
C LEU A 336 -0.73 11.47 12.65
N VAL A 337 0.36 11.01 12.04
CA VAL A 337 1.71 11.17 12.59
C VAL A 337 2.20 12.61 12.46
N ALA A 338 1.89 13.28 11.36
CA ALA A 338 2.22 14.70 11.19
C ALA A 338 1.49 15.59 12.22
N ALA A 339 0.25 15.26 12.58
CA ALA A 339 -0.49 15.93 13.65
C ALA A 339 0.15 15.69 15.02
N LEU A 340 0.61 14.47 15.32
CA LEU A 340 1.34 14.14 16.54
C LEU A 340 2.65 14.95 16.68
N LEU A 341 3.31 15.20 15.56
CA LEU A 341 4.55 15.97 15.48
C LEU A 341 4.32 17.50 15.42
N ASN A 342 3.08 17.94 15.30
CA ASN A 342 2.66 19.34 15.12
C ASN A 342 3.33 20.01 13.90
N ASN A 343 3.55 19.26 12.81
CA ASN A 343 4.20 19.74 11.60
C ASN A 343 3.44 19.34 10.34
N LYS A 344 2.74 20.30 9.74
CA LYS A 344 1.91 20.07 8.54
C LYS A 344 2.72 19.83 7.26
N GLU A 345 3.94 20.35 7.18
CA GLU A 345 4.81 20.16 6.00
C GLU A 345 5.16 18.68 5.80
N LEU A 346 5.19 17.92 6.90
CA LEU A 346 5.43 16.48 6.88
C LEU A 346 4.31 15.70 6.16
N ILE A 347 3.11 16.24 6.07
CA ILE A 347 2.00 15.61 5.33
C ILE A 347 2.39 15.51 3.84
N ILE A 348 2.88 16.62 3.27
CA ILE A 348 3.30 16.67 1.87
C ILE A 348 4.47 15.70 1.63
N LEU A 349 5.45 15.72 2.53
CA LEU A 349 6.60 14.82 2.46
C LEU A 349 6.17 13.35 2.46
N GLY A 350 5.37 12.94 3.44
CA GLY A 350 4.95 11.54 3.60
C GLY A 350 4.03 11.07 2.47
N ILE A 351 3.09 11.90 2.02
CA ILE A 351 2.23 11.57 0.87
C ILE A 351 3.09 11.39 -0.39
N THR A 352 4.04 12.31 -0.65
CA THR A 352 4.93 12.21 -1.80
C THR A 352 5.74 10.90 -1.77
N ILE A 353 6.29 10.54 -0.62
CA ILE A 353 7.05 9.29 -0.44
C ILE A 353 6.17 8.08 -0.72
N GLY A 354 4.97 8.03 -0.17
CA GLY A 354 4.06 6.91 -0.40
C GLY A 354 3.60 6.80 -1.85
N LEU A 355 3.36 7.93 -2.54
CA LEU A 355 3.03 7.94 -3.97
C LEU A 355 4.18 7.39 -4.83
N LEU A 356 5.43 7.71 -4.49
CA LEU A 356 6.58 7.12 -5.14
C LEU A 356 6.67 5.61 -4.91
N GLY A 357 6.36 5.18 -3.71
CA GLY A 357 6.25 3.78 -3.37
C GLY A 357 5.21 3.08 -4.24
N TYR A 358 4.03 3.66 -4.42
CA TYR A 358 3.00 3.11 -5.33
C TYR A 358 3.51 2.96 -6.76
N MET A 359 4.26 3.94 -7.26
CA MET A 359 4.80 3.89 -8.62
C MET A 359 5.87 2.82 -8.83
N LEU A 360 6.74 2.63 -7.84
CA LEU A 360 7.91 1.76 -7.95
C LEU A 360 7.67 0.33 -7.42
N GLY A 361 6.72 0.16 -6.52
CA GLY A 361 6.52 -1.08 -5.78
C GLY A 361 6.28 -2.29 -6.67
N ASN A 362 5.48 -2.17 -7.74
CA ASN A 362 5.22 -3.28 -8.66
C ASN A 362 6.49 -3.73 -9.41
N TYR A 363 7.33 -2.78 -9.85
CA TYR A 363 8.59 -3.11 -10.51
C TYR A 363 9.55 -3.80 -9.56
N LEU A 364 9.68 -3.26 -8.35
CA LEU A 364 10.59 -3.79 -7.33
C LEU A 364 10.12 -5.17 -6.86
N GLY A 365 8.84 -5.34 -6.58
CA GLY A 365 8.28 -6.61 -6.12
C GLY A 365 8.46 -7.71 -7.15
N LEU A 366 8.07 -7.49 -8.40
CA LEU A 366 8.28 -8.46 -9.47
C LEU A 366 9.77 -8.72 -9.73
N GLY A 367 10.62 -7.67 -9.67
CA GLY A 367 12.06 -7.82 -9.80
C GLY A 367 12.67 -8.70 -8.70
N ILE A 368 12.26 -8.50 -7.45
CA ILE A 368 12.68 -9.34 -6.31
C ILE A 368 12.20 -10.77 -6.46
N PHE A 369 10.97 -10.99 -6.93
CA PHE A 369 10.48 -12.34 -7.21
C PHE A 369 11.40 -13.10 -8.16
N TYR A 370 11.68 -12.54 -9.34
CA TYR A 370 12.54 -13.21 -10.33
C TYR A 370 13.98 -13.37 -9.86
N LEU A 371 14.47 -12.48 -9.00
CA LEU A 371 15.79 -12.62 -8.38
C LEU A 371 15.84 -13.81 -7.41
N LEU A 372 14.81 -13.96 -6.55
CA LEU A 372 14.80 -14.93 -5.47
C LEU A 372 14.28 -16.31 -5.91
N ALA A 373 13.36 -16.37 -6.87
CA ALA A 373 12.82 -17.64 -7.36
C ALA A 373 13.86 -18.52 -8.05
N ASN A 374 14.98 -17.92 -8.50
CA ASN A 374 16.08 -18.60 -9.16
C ASN A 374 17.30 -18.80 -8.22
N SER A 375 17.20 -18.43 -6.94
CA SER A 375 18.28 -18.57 -5.94
C SER A 375 18.09 -19.83 -5.10
#